data_e0e2a41ad972440cb6908d9f5d46b44b
#
_entry.id   e0e2a41ad972440cb6908d9f5d46b44b
#
_cell.length_a   1.000
_cell.length_b   1.000
_cell.length_c   1.000
_cell.angle_alpha   90.00
_cell.angle_beta   90.00
_cell.angle_gamma   90.00
#
_symmetry.space_group_name_H-M   'P 1'
#
loop_
_entity.id
_entity.type
_entity.pdbx_description
1 polymer ?
#
loop_
_entity_poly.entity_id
_entity_poly.type
_entity_poly.pdbx_seq_one_letter_code
_entity_poly.pdbx_strand_id
1 'polypeptide(L)'
;MNNNLSKFTAFAAALSFAAVSMCSCGDGNDKSYGNYNSYSNYNRDSSSEYTEEISPDEDLSETDEERPTEVSPNEEYSGFIESGFKDPNTEPLSTFSADVDTASFTNVRRLIEDGYEVPADSVRIEEFINSFDYNYPQPENGEVFGKYIEIADCPWNSANKLMMIGIQGKELDVQETPPSNIVFLIDSSGSMSSYDKLPLVQNAFSILAENLNEDDRISIVTYAGSSEIVLAGEKGSEKDKILEALYSIEAEGGTNGQGGIETAYELAEKCFIEGGNNRVILATDGDVNIGASTEDDLKKLIESKRDNGIYLSVLGFGTDNYKDNKLETLADNGNGNYSYIDSADEAYRVLGAEMSGTLFTIAKDVKIQVEFNPSQVSQYRLIGYDNRLMNAEDFYDESKDAGEVGAGHSVTALYEVTLADTNTYHGVELEFASEHKQDETADSERTELCKLSVTYKDIDTDESVYDSQLFGMEKYSDPPTDQMLLAGAVTEFGMILRNSEYKGNSSYGYVIDTVSGLSFSDDKTAELCELAGTADTIYSN
;
A
#
# COMPACT_ATOMS: atom_id res chain seq x y z
N MET A 1 -29.95 -16.00 55.67
CA MET A 1 -30.58 -17.31 55.44
C MET A 1 -30.10 -17.81 54.09
N ASN A 2 -29.31 -18.89 54.13
CA ASN A 2 -28.92 -19.88 53.10
C ASN A 2 -28.37 -19.35 51.78
N ASN A 3 -27.03 -19.42 51.56
CA ASN A 3 -26.17 -20.55 51.21
C ASN A 3 -26.63 -21.35 49.97
N ASN A 4 -25.85 -21.23 48.87
CA ASN A 4 -25.27 -22.40 48.23
C ASN A 4 -24.11 -22.00 47.32
N LEU A 5 -22.91 -22.45 47.74
CA LEU A 5 -21.69 -22.65 46.93
C LEU A 5 -21.89 -23.89 46.06
N SER A 6 -21.44 -23.85 44.80
CA SER A 6 -20.98 -25.07 44.15
C SER A 6 -19.72 -24.79 43.31
N LYS A 7 -18.70 -25.51 43.66
CA LYS A 7 -17.35 -25.61 43.09
C LYS A 7 -17.39 -26.28 41.73
N PHE A 8 -16.62 -25.81 40.76
CA PHE A 8 -16.12 -26.67 39.68
C PHE A 8 -14.59 -26.62 39.64
N THR A 9 -14.06 -27.80 39.69
CA THR A 9 -12.64 -28.20 39.79
C THR A 9 -11.95 -28.13 38.43
N ALA A 10 -10.70 -27.68 38.47
CA ALA A 10 -9.72 -27.75 37.39
C ALA A 10 -9.35 -29.22 37.04
N PHE A 11 -9.15 -29.48 35.75
CA PHE A 11 -8.43 -30.66 35.27
C PHE A 11 -7.29 -30.21 34.36
N ALA A 12 -6.09 -30.33 34.88
CA ALA A 12 -4.86 -30.26 34.12
C ALA A 12 -4.51 -31.66 33.61
N ALA A 13 -4.22 -31.81 32.35
CA ALA A 13 -3.61 -33.02 31.80
C ALA A 13 -2.37 -32.64 30.97
N ALA A 14 -1.22 -32.88 31.56
CA ALA A 14 0.07 -32.92 30.90
C ALA A 14 0.19 -34.20 30.05
N LEU A 15 0.69 -34.09 28.83
CA LEU A 15 1.14 -35.23 28.03
C LEU A 15 2.58 -35.00 27.54
N SER A 16 3.40 -35.92 27.99
CA SER A 16 4.85 -36.00 27.82
C SER A 16 5.23 -36.53 26.43
N PHE A 17 6.35 -36.06 25.91
CA PHE A 17 7.12 -36.61 24.80
C PHE A 17 7.59 -38.04 25.03
N ALA A 18 7.50 -38.89 24.01
CA ALA A 18 8.40 -40.01 23.83
C ALA A 18 8.66 -40.24 22.33
N ALA A 19 9.91 -40.06 21.95
CA ALA A 19 10.45 -40.46 20.66
C ALA A 19 10.74 -41.96 20.66
N VAL A 20 10.30 -42.66 19.60
CA VAL A 20 10.87 -43.97 19.23
C VAL A 20 11.00 -44.03 17.72
N SER A 21 12.24 -44.17 17.30
CA SER A 21 12.67 -44.54 15.94
C SER A 21 12.52 -46.06 15.78
N MET A 22 11.91 -46.51 14.66
CA MET A 22 12.29 -47.77 14.00
C MET A 22 11.77 -47.86 12.58
N CYS A 23 12.67 -48.24 11.68
CA CYS A 23 12.45 -48.67 10.30
C CYS A 23 11.59 -49.91 10.19
N SER A 24 10.74 -50.04 9.15
CA SER A 24 10.70 -51.21 8.29
C SER A 24 9.74 -51.03 7.11
N CYS A 25 10.12 -51.62 5.98
CA CYS A 25 9.52 -51.63 4.65
C CYS A 25 8.12 -52.21 4.53
N GLY A 26 7.39 -51.77 3.47
CA GLY A 26 6.35 -52.62 2.85
C GLY A 26 5.19 -51.86 2.17
N ASP A 27 5.29 -51.78 0.87
CA ASP A 27 4.27 -51.77 -0.19
C ASP A 27 2.91 -51.00 -0.10
N GLY A 28 2.72 -50.10 -1.05
CA GLY A 28 1.53 -50.12 -1.93
C GLY A 28 0.45 -49.09 -1.68
N ASN A 29 0.49 -47.99 -2.35
CA ASN A 29 -0.47 -47.37 -3.23
C ASN A 29 -0.45 -45.83 -3.23
N ASP A 30 -0.10 -45.34 -4.38
CA ASP A 30 -0.09 -43.94 -4.79
C ASP A 30 -1.42 -43.22 -4.60
N LYS A 31 -1.35 -41.99 -4.07
CA LYS A 31 -2.02 -40.84 -4.63
C LYS A 31 -1.10 -39.62 -4.48
N SER A 32 -0.45 -39.33 -5.58
CA SER A 32 0.41 -38.20 -5.84
C SER A 32 -0.37 -36.89 -5.86
N TYR A 33 0.04 -35.93 -5.03
CA TYR A 33 -0.20 -34.52 -5.29
C TYR A 33 0.98 -33.98 -6.06
N GLY A 34 0.72 -33.53 -7.29
CA GLY A 34 1.73 -33.12 -8.22
C GLY A 34 2.34 -31.77 -7.90
N ASN A 35 3.64 -31.79 -7.84
CA ASN A 35 4.53 -30.65 -7.84
C ASN A 35 4.61 -30.13 -9.29
N TYR A 36 4.21 -28.89 -9.53
CA TYR A 36 4.38 -28.23 -10.83
C TYR A 36 5.75 -27.57 -10.90
N ASN A 37 6.73 -28.30 -11.41
CA ASN A 37 7.94 -27.72 -11.96
C ASN A 37 8.34 -28.57 -13.17
N SER A 38 8.05 -28.11 -14.37
CA SER A 38 8.77 -28.53 -15.57
C SER A 38 8.24 -27.82 -16.82
N TYR A 39 8.88 -26.77 -17.26
CA TYR A 39 8.87 -26.42 -18.68
C TYR A 39 10.05 -27.10 -19.33
N SER A 40 9.77 -28.16 -20.08
CA SER A 40 10.75 -28.91 -20.86
C SER A 40 10.51 -28.75 -22.34
N ASN A 41 11.55 -28.25 -23.02
CA ASN A 41 12.05 -28.63 -24.35
C ASN A 41 11.04 -29.18 -25.40
N TYR A 42 10.75 -28.35 -26.38
CA TYR A 42 10.33 -28.82 -27.69
C TYR A 42 11.57 -29.23 -28.51
N ASN A 43 11.77 -30.53 -28.65
CA ASN A 43 12.65 -31.09 -29.66
C ASN A 43 11.96 -31.04 -31.03
N ARG A 44 12.63 -30.42 -31.99
CA ARG A 44 12.26 -30.46 -33.39
C ARG A 44 13.32 -31.27 -34.12
N ASP A 45 13.01 -32.54 -34.41
CA ASP A 45 13.77 -33.32 -35.37
C ASP A 45 13.43 -32.87 -36.79
N SER A 46 14.44 -32.43 -37.53
CA SER A 46 14.50 -32.68 -38.98
C SER A 46 15.94 -32.49 -39.43
N SER A 47 16.53 -33.60 -39.82
CA SER A 47 17.84 -33.73 -40.45
C SER A 47 17.92 -33.08 -41.83
N SER A 48 18.93 -32.25 -42.06
CA SER A 48 19.60 -32.15 -43.36
C SER A 48 21.05 -31.73 -43.15
N GLU A 49 21.93 -32.61 -43.52
CA GLU A 49 23.38 -32.40 -43.58
C GLU A 49 23.72 -31.29 -44.58
N TYR A 50 24.44 -30.26 -44.12
CA TYR A 50 25.38 -29.50 -44.94
C TYR A 50 26.61 -29.23 -44.07
N THR A 51 27.73 -29.82 -44.51
CA THR A 51 29.07 -29.53 -44.00
C THR A 51 29.56 -28.26 -44.67
N GLU A 52 29.78 -27.18 -43.91
CA GLU A 52 30.67 -26.08 -44.26
C GLU A 52 31.77 -25.97 -43.22
N GLU A 53 33.00 -25.89 -43.72
CA GLU A 53 34.22 -25.72 -42.94
C GLU A 53 34.21 -24.37 -42.24
N ILE A 54 34.27 -24.38 -40.93
CA ILE A 54 34.45 -23.15 -40.11
C ILE A 54 35.96 -22.96 -39.91
N SER A 55 36.48 -21.87 -40.45
CA SER A 55 37.78 -21.35 -40.09
C SER A 55 37.77 -20.77 -38.68
N PRO A 56 38.79 -20.99 -37.84
CA PRO A 56 38.90 -20.37 -36.55
C PRO A 56 39.49 -18.97 -36.70
N ASP A 57 38.72 -17.94 -36.33
CA ASP A 57 39.13 -16.62 -35.86
C ASP A 57 38.08 -15.58 -36.22
N GLU A 58 36.98 -15.55 -35.44
CA GLU A 58 36.26 -14.31 -35.19
C GLU A 58 36.15 -14.16 -33.68
N ASP A 59 36.89 -13.19 -33.20
CA ASP A 59 36.83 -12.62 -31.86
C ASP A 59 35.41 -12.10 -31.65
N LEU A 60 34.55 -12.87 -30.94
CA LEU A 60 33.29 -12.39 -30.43
C LEU A 60 33.64 -11.39 -29.34
N SER A 61 33.84 -10.14 -29.74
CA SER A 61 33.69 -9.04 -28.81
C SER A 61 32.25 -9.13 -28.27
N GLU A 62 32.10 -9.52 -27.00
CA GLU A 62 30.93 -9.20 -26.22
C GLU A 62 30.77 -7.68 -26.36
N THR A 63 29.81 -7.26 -27.17
CA THR A 63 29.30 -5.92 -27.07
C THR A 63 28.58 -5.92 -25.72
N ASP A 64 29.18 -5.32 -24.71
CA ASP A 64 28.46 -4.80 -23.57
C ASP A 64 27.36 -3.89 -24.16
N GLU A 65 26.14 -4.42 -24.32
CA GLU A 65 24.98 -3.59 -24.52
C GLU A 65 24.88 -2.80 -23.20
N GLU A 66 25.28 -1.52 -23.27
CA GLU A 66 25.07 -0.58 -22.18
C GLU A 66 23.57 -0.69 -21.83
N ARG A 67 23.27 -1.19 -20.62
CA ARG A 67 21.91 -1.20 -20.12
C ARG A 67 21.41 0.23 -20.14
N PRO A 68 20.17 0.49 -20.55
CA PRO A 68 19.61 1.82 -20.46
C PRO A 68 19.64 2.25 -18.99
N THR A 69 20.28 3.39 -18.71
CA THR A 69 20.35 3.98 -17.36
C THR A 69 19.13 4.85 -17.05
N GLU A 70 18.33 5.15 -18.06
CA GLU A 70 17.14 6.02 -17.94
C GLU A 70 15.87 5.21 -18.21
N VAL A 71 14.85 5.45 -17.39
CA VAL A 71 13.49 4.91 -17.59
C VAL A 71 12.87 5.39 -18.88
N SER A 72 11.83 4.70 -19.34
CA SER A 72 11.10 5.07 -20.54
C SER A 72 10.60 6.53 -20.44
N PRO A 73 10.81 7.36 -21.46
CA PRO A 73 10.33 8.73 -21.47
C PRO A 73 8.80 8.84 -21.51
N ASN A 74 8.09 7.72 -21.64
CA ASN A 74 6.63 7.67 -21.61
C ASN A 74 6.09 7.41 -20.20
N GLU A 75 6.93 7.06 -19.22
CA GLU A 75 6.49 6.98 -17.83
C GLU A 75 6.35 8.38 -17.23
N GLU A 76 5.27 8.62 -16.48
CA GLU A 76 4.96 9.93 -15.91
C GLU A 76 4.76 9.82 -14.41
N TYR A 77 5.47 10.67 -13.66
CA TYR A 77 5.37 10.80 -12.21
C TYR A 77 5.04 12.25 -11.84
N SER A 78 4.26 12.48 -10.80
CA SER A 78 3.99 13.82 -10.28
C SER A 78 5.13 14.29 -9.41
N GLY A 79 5.74 15.42 -9.77
CA GLY A 79 6.70 16.10 -8.90
C GLY A 79 6.01 16.67 -7.66
N PHE A 80 6.68 16.61 -6.53
CA PHE A 80 6.21 17.17 -5.26
C PHE A 80 7.34 17.96 -4.56
N ILE A 81 6.95 18.80 -3.61
CA ILE A 81 7.87 19.57 -2.78
C ILE A 81 7.91 18.91 -1.41
N GLU A 82 9.08 18.43 -1.01
CA GLU A 82 9.29 17.78 0.29
C GLU A 82 8.99 18.74 1.44
N SER A 83 8.23 18.26 2.42
CA SER A 83 7.86 19.02 3.61
C SER A 83 9.08 19.34 4.48
N GLY A 84 9.25 20.63 4.81
CA GLY A 84 10.30 21.12 5.68
C GLY A 84 9.93 21.11 7.15
N PHE A 85 10.90 21.47 8.01
CA PHE A 85 10.63 21.66 9.43
C PHE A 85 9.72 22.86 9.69
N LYS A 86 8.76 22.66 10.60
CA LYS A 86 7.79 23.65 11.08
C LYS A 86 8.05 23.99 12.54
N ASP A 87 7.77 25.23 12.92
CA ASP A 87 7.85 25.72 14.31
C ASP A 87 6.45 25.63 14.96
N PRO A 88 6.25 24.82 16.02
CA PRO A 88 4.96 24.68 16.70
C PRO A 88 4.39 25.98 17.29
N ASN A 89 5.24 27.00 17.52
CA ASN A 89 4.74 28.31 17.97
C ASN A 89 3.93 29.05 16.90
N THR A 90 4.18 28.77 15.64
CA THR A 90 3.48 29.39 14.49
C THR A 90 2.57 28.42 13.76
N GLU A 91 2.98 27.17 13.67
CA GLU A 91 2.27 26.08 13.00
C GLU A 91 2.19 24.85 13.93
N PRO A 92 1.32 24.86 14.94
CA PRO A 92 1.23 23.76 15.91
C PRO A 92 0.59 22.49 15.34
N LEU A 93 -0.14 22.60 14.24
CA LEU A 93 -0.96 21.53 13.68
C LEU A 93 -0.36 20.97 12.39
N SER A 94 -0.22 19.66 12.33
CA SER A 94 0.07 18.88 11.12
C SER A 94 -1.13 18.05 10.77
N THR A 95 -1.77 18.32 9.63
CA THR A 95 -3.00 17.66 9.19
C THR A 95 -2.78 17.01 7.83
N PHE A 96 -3.19 15.76 7.69
CA PHE A 96 -3.07 15.00 6.45
C PHE A 96 -4.17 13.94 6.35
N SER A 97 -4.48 13.50 5.12
CA SER A 97 -5.36 12.35 4.90
C SER A 97 -4.61 11.04 5.08
N ALA A 98 -5.30 9.99 5.51
CA ALA A 98 -4.74 8.64 5.48
C ALA A 98 -4.39 8.25 4.05
N ASP A 99 -3.35 7.43 3.93
CA ASP A 99 -2.92 6.81 2.67
C ASP A 99 -2.50 5.37 2.95
N VAL A 100 -3.03 4.44 2.17
CA VAL A 100 -2.72 3.00 2.25
C VAL A 100 -2.19 2.46 0.92
N ASP A 101 -1.93 3.34 -0.04
CA ASP A 101 -1.39 2.96 -1.34
C ASP A 101 0.05 2.45 -1.21
N THR A 102 0.43 1.55 -2.12
CA THR A 102 1.75 0.89 -2.10
C THR A 102 2.44 0.87 -3.46
N ALA A 103 1.83 1.50 -4.45
CA ALA A 103 2.27 1.44 -5.83
C ALA A 103 3.69 1.98 -6.05
N SER A 104 4.08 3.04 -5.32
CA SER A 104 5.40 3.63 -5.43
C SER A 104 6.51 2.65 -5.04
N PHE A 105 6.35 1.90 -3.93
CA PHE A 105 7.36 0.90 -3.52
C PHE A 105 7.52 -0.19 -4.57
N THR A 106 6.41 -0.76 -5.06
CA THR A 106 6.43 -1.85 -6.05
C THR A 106 7.01 -1.39 -7.39
N ASN A 107 6.66 -0.18 -7.85
CA ASN A 107 7.23 0.38 -9.07
C ASN A 107 8.74 0.65 -8.94
N VAL A 108 9.19 1.18 -7.80
CA VAL A 108 10.62 1.40 -7.53
C VAL A 108 11.38 0.07 -7.43
N ARG A 109 10.77 -0.97 -6.84
CA ARG A 109 11.31 -2.33 -6.85
C ARG A 109 11.62 -2.78 -8.28
N ARG A 110 10.63 -2.72 -9.16
CA ARG A 110 10.79 -3.04 -10.59
C ARG A 110 11.95 -2.27 -11.22
N LEU A 111 12.01 -0.95 -11.02
CA LEU A 111 13.06 -0.11 -11.60
C LEU A 111 14.47 -0.54 -11.16
N ILE A 112 14.63 -0.85 -9.86
CA ILE A 112 15.92 -1.30 -9.32
C ILE A 112 16.29 -2.69 -9.86
N GLU A 113 15.34 -3.63 -9.93
CA GLU A 113 15.56 -4.98 -10.46
C GLU A 113 15.93 -4.98 -11.94
N ASP A 114 15.32 -4.08 -12.72
CA ASP A 114 15.65 -3.85 -14.13
C ASP A 114 16.97 -3.10 -14.32
N GLY A 115 17.56 -2.58 -13.24
CA GLY A 115 18.85 -1.89 -13.25
C GLY A 115 18.76 -0.42 -13.68
N TYR A 116 17.58 0.20 -13.59
CA TYR A 116 17.40 1.63 -13.87
C TYR A 116 17.76 2.50 -12.66
N GLU A 117 18.18 3.74 -12.95
CA GLU A 117 18.17 4.79 -11.92
C GLU A 117 16.72 5.18 -11.60
N VAL A 118 16.40 5.26 -10.31
CA VAL A 118 15.06 5.59 -9.82
C VAL A 118 14.80 7.08 -9.97
N PRO A 119 13.77 7.52 -10.71
CA PRO A 119 13.39 8.92 -10.73
C PRO A 119 12.95 9.39 -9.34
N ALA A 120 13.49 10.50 -8.85
CA ALA A 120 13.16 11.02 -7.51
C ALA A 120 11.65 11.24 -7.32
N ASP A 121 10.94 11.63 -8.38
CA ASP A 121 9.49 11.88 -8.38
C ASP A 121 8.66 10.58 -8.35
N SER A 122 9.26 9.40 -8.55
CA SER A 122 8.57 8.10 -8.39
C SER A 122 8.55 7.61 -6.95
N VAL A 123 9.30 8.26 -6.03
CA VAL A 123 9.47 7.82 -4.64
C VAL A 123 8.52 8.57 -3.72
N ARG A 124 7.45 7.94 -3.33
CA ARG A 124 6.54 8.41 -2.26
C ARG A 124 6.88 7.65 -0.97
N ILE A 125 7.54 8.35 -0.02
CA ILE A 125 8.09 7.71 1.18
C ILE A 125 6.98 7.12 2.06
N GLU A 126 5.81 7.77 2.14
CA GLU A 126 4.63 7.26 2.83
C GLU A 126 4.18 5.89 2.30
N GLU A 127 4.17 5.70 0.99
CA GLU A 127 3.81 4.42 0.37
C GLU A 127 4.87 3.34 0.60
N PHE A 128 6.16 3.74 0.70
CA PHE A 128 7.21 2.82 1.12
C PHE A 128 6.96 2.34 2.53
N ILE A 129 6.71 3.26 3.46
CA ILE A 129 6.43 2.96 4.87
C ILE A 129 5.19 2.06 4.97
N ASN A 130 4.09 2.42 4.30
CA ASN A 130 2.83 1.68 4.35
C ASN A 130 2.85 0.36 3.57
N SER A 131 3.90 0.10 2.81
CA SER A 131 4.11 -1.22 2.18
C SER A 131 4.52 -2.32 3.16
N PHE A 132 4.92 -2.01 4.39
CA PHE A 132 5.39 -2.97 5.39
C PHE A 132 4.40 -3.16 6.52
N ASP A 133 4.31 -4.40 7.03
CA ASP A 133 3.51 -4.70 8.22
C ASP A 133 4.35 -4.51 9.49
N TYR A 134 3.87 -3.67 10.38
CA TYR A 134 4.48 -3.40 11.68
C TYR A 134 3.83 -4.18 12.81
N ASN A 135 2.87 -5.07 12.51
CA ASN A 135 2.19 -5.92 13.47
C ASN A 135 1.65 -5.11 14.68
N TYR A 136 0.94 -4.01 14.39
CA TYR A 136 0.33 -3.20 15.43
C TYR A 136 -0.77 -3.96 16.18
N PRO A 137 -1.00 -3.64 17.46
CA PRO A 137 -2.09 -4.25 18.19
C PRO A 137 -3.45 -3.89 17.59
N GLN A 138 -4.31 -4.89 17.47
CA GLN A 138 -5.68 -4.71 17.01
C GLN A 138 -6.46 -3.78 17.96
N PRO A 139 -7.44 -2.99 17.45
CA PRO A 139 -8.27 -2.15 18.28
C PRO A 139 -9.08 -2.96 19.30
N GLU A 140 -9.25 -2.39 20.49
CA GLU A 140 -10.00 -3.02 21.57
C GLU A 140 -11.44 -2.46 21.65
N ASN A 141 -12.32 -3.14 22.40
CA ASN A 141 -13.65 -2.68 22.77
C ASN A 141 -14.59 -2.30 21.62
N GLY A 142 -14.36 -2.78 20.40
CA GLY A 142 -15.18 -2.49 19.23
C GLY A 142 -14.85 -1.15 18.56
N GLU A 143 -13.71 -0.55 18.88
CA GLU A 143 -13.17 0.59 18.16
C GLU A 143 -12.81 0.20 16.72
N VAL A 144 -12.87 1.16 15.80
CA VAL A 144 -12.50 0.95 14.39
C VAL A 144 -10.98 0.97 14.23
N PHE A 145 -10.29 1.81 15.03
CA PHE A 145 -8.85 2.01 14.95
C PHE A 145 -8.14 1.77 16.27
N GLY A 146 -7.08 0.94 16.23
CA GLY A 146 -6.03 0.91 17.24
C GLY A 146 -5.01 2.02 16.98
N LYS A 147 -4.39 2.55 18.04
CA LYS A 147 -3.35 3.58 17.93
C LYS A 147 -2.06 3.08 18.56
N TYR A 148 -0.97 3.24 17.83
CA TYR A 148 0.38 2.94 18.29
C TYR A 148 1.25 4.19 18.20
N ILE A 149 2.04 4.47 19.23
CA ILE A 149 3.05 5.53 19.18
C ILE A 149 4.33 5.03 19.83
N GLU A 150 5.43 5.30 19.15
CA GLU A 150 6.78 5.10 19.65
C GLU A 150 7.64 6.31 19.31
N ILE A 151 8.58 6.63 20.19
CA ILE A 151 9.58 7.67 19.99
C ILE A 151 10.95 7.04 20.21
N ALA A 152 11.92 7.32 19.34
CA ALA A 152 13.29 6.86 19.45
C ALA A 152 14.27 7.95 19.01
N ASP A 153 15.57 7.68 19.12
CA ASP A 153 16.58 8.54 18.51
C ASP A 153 16.50 8.46 16.99
N CYS A 154 16.60 9.61 16.32
CA CYS A 154 16.56 9.64 14.86
C CYS A 154 17.87 9.10 14.29
N PRO A 155 17.84 8.02 13.47
CA PRO A 155 19.08 7.37 13.03
C PRO A 155 19.92 8.22 12.07
N TRP A 156 19.30 9.04 11.23
CA TRP A 156 20.01 9.91 10.27
C TRP A 156 20.38 11.29 10.85
N ASN A 157 19.84 11.65 12.02
CA ASN A 157 20.10 12.93 12.67
C ASN A 157 20.04 12.79 14.19
N SER A 158 21.18 12.56 14.82
CA SER A 158 21.29 12.31 16.28
C SER A 158 20.84 13.48 17.19
N ALA A 159 20.62 14.68 16.63
CA ALA A 159 20.09 15.82 17.39
C ALA A 159 18.55 15.73 17.54
N ASN A 160 17.89 14.94 16.74
CA ASN A 160 16.44 14.83 16.67
C ASN A 160 15.94 13.49 17.21
N LYS A 161 14.64 13.40 17.40
CA LYS A 161 13.90 12.17 17.67
C LYS A 161 13.10 11.78 16.42
N LEU A 162 12.89 10.48 16.25
CA LEU A 162 11.93 9.92 15.30
C LEU A 162 10.69 9.51 16.09
N MET A 163 9.54 10.02 15.69
CA MET A 163 8.24 9.67 16.26
C MET A 163 7.43 8.90 15.22
N MET A 164 7.04 7.70 15.58
CA MET A 164 6.22 6.80 14.77
C MET A 164 4.79 6.80 15.29
N ILE A 165 3.84 7.00 14.40
CA ILE A 165 2.40 6.91 14.65
C ILE A 165 1.85 5.81 13.77
N GLY A 166 1.26 4.77 14.39
CA GLY A 166 0.54 3.69 13.72
C GLY A 166 -0.95 3.76 14.03
N ILE A 167 -1.76 3.69 13.00
CA ILE A 167 -3.22 3.56 13.08
C ILE A 167 -3.60 2.21 12.49
N GLN A 168 -4.09 1.28 13.32
CA GLN A 168 -4.44 -0.08 12.90
C GLN A 168 -5.95 -0.18 12.71
N GLY A 169 -6.39 -0.45 11.50
CA GLY A 169 -7.78 -0.78 11.19
C GLY A 169 -8.17 -2.16 11.75
N LYS A 170 -9.40 -2.26 12.25
CA LYS A 170 -9.95 -3.54 12.71
C LYS A 170 -9.93 -4.58 11.59
N GLU A 171 -9.60 -5.82 11.91
CA GLU A 171 -9.83 -6.96 11.03
C GLU A 171 -11.32 -7.32 10.99
N LEU A 172 -11.77 -7.86 9.87
CA LEU A 172 -13.11 -8.44 9.73
C LEU A 172 -13.00 -9.96 9.73
N ASP A 173 -13.89 -10.63 10.47
CA ASP A 173 -14.05 -12.08 10.33
C ASP A 173 -14.63 -12.37 8.92
N VAL A 174 -14.08 -13.36 8.22
CA VAL A 174 -14.57 -13.79 6.88
C VAL A 174 -16.08 -14.09 6.89
N GLN A 175 -16.64 -14.49 8.03
CA GLN A 175 -18.08 -14.75 8.18
C GLN A 175 -18.92 -13.48 8.36
N GLU A 176 -18.30 -12.35 8.64
CA GLU A 176 -18.94 -11.05 8.86
C GLU A 176 -18.81 -10.11 7.65
N THR A 177 -18.03 -10.51 6.63
CA THR A 177 -17.89 -9.71 5.42
C THR A 177 -19.19 -9.66 4.63
N PRO A 178 -19.66 -8.47 4.22
CA PRO A 178 -20.85 -8.36 3.36
C PRO A 178 -20.58 -8.98 1.97
N PRO A 179 -21.62 -9.46 1.29
CA PRO A 179 -21.45 -9.98 -0.06
C PRO A 179 -20.95 -8.89 -1.00
N SER A 180 -20.11 -9.28 -1.96
CA SER A 180 -19.47 -8.37 -2.91
C SER A 180 -20.07 -8.46 -4.31
N ASN A 181 -20.26 -7.32 -4.96
CA ASN A 181 -20.52 -7.17 -6.37
C ASN A 181 -19.30 -6.53 -7.03
N ILE A 182 -18.48 -7.35 -7.66
CA ILE A 182 -17.20 -6.92 -8.22
C ILE A 182 -17.30 -6.94 -9.75
N VAL A 183 -16.87 -5.84 -10.38
CA VAL A 183 -16.73 -5.74 -11.82
C VAL A 183 -15.25 -5.62 -12.15
N PHE A 184 -14.67 -6.64 -12.78
CA PHE A 184 -13.35 -6.56 -13.39
C PHE A 184 -13.45 -5.74 -14.67
N LEU A 185 -12.79 -4.60 -14.70
CA LEU A 185 -12.65 -3.76 -15.89
C LEU A 185 -11.23 -3.92 -16.41
N ILE A 186 -11.06 -4.64 -17.51
CA ILE A 186 -9.76 -5.07 -18.01
C ILE A 186 -9.43 -4.33 -19.30
N ASP A 187 -8.30 -3.66 -19.32
CA ASP A 187 -7.67 -3.22 -20.56
C ASP A 187 -7.28 -4.44 -21.40
N SER A 188 -7.84 -4.55 -22.58
CA SER A 188 -7.51 -5.58 -23.56
C SER A 188 -6.97 -4.98 -24.86
N SER A 189 -6.44 -3.75 -24.81
CA SER A 189 -5.79 -3.11 -25.94
C SER A 189 -4.53 -3.87 -26.38
N GLY A 190 -4.07 -3.63 -27.60
CA GLY A 190 -2.90 -4.31 -28.16
C GLY A 190 -1.60 -4.11 -27.34
N SER A 191 -1.49 -3.02 -26.57
CA SER A 191 -0.37 -2.77 -25.66
C SER A 191 -0.30 -3.75 -24.50
N MET A 192 -1.42 -4.39 -24.13
CA MET A 192 -1.54 -5.37 -23.05
C MET A 192 -1.03 -6.78 -23.40
N SER A 193 -0.42 -6.99 -24.58
CA SER A 193 -0.03 -8.32 -25.06
C SER A 193 1.19 -8.94 -24.38
N SER A 194 2.02 -8.17 -23.69
CA SER A 194 3.22 -8.67 -23.02
C SER A 194 2.89 -9.50 -21.77
N TYR A 195 3.84 -10.32 -21.32
CA TYR A 195 3.64 -11.29 -20.22
C TYR A 195 3.40 -10.60 -18.86
N ASP A 196 3.93 -9.41 -18.67
CA ASP A 196 3.81 -8.55 -17.49
C ASP A 196 2.52 -7.72 -17.47
N LYS A 197 1.63 -7.88 -18.47
CA LYS A 197 0.37 -7.17 -18.64
C LYS A 197 -0.83 -8.12 -18.60
N LEU A 198 -1.54 -8.32 -19.71
CA LEU A 198 -2.77 -9.13 -19.70
C LEU A 198 -2.61 -10.54 -19.10
N PRO A 199 -1.54 -11.31 -19.36
CA PRO A 199 -1.34 -12.59 -18.69
C PRO A 199 -1.21 -12.47 -17.17
N LEU A 200 -0.54 -11.41 -16.67
CA LEU A 200 -0.42 -11.13 -15.24
C LEU A 200 -1.76 -10.65 -14.65
N VAL A 201 -2.53 -9.83 -15.38
CA VAL A 201 -3.92 -9.45 -15.00
C VAL A 201 -4.81 -10.68 -14.85
N GLN A 202 -4.75 -11.60 -15.79
CA GLN A 202 -5.52 -12.86 -15.73
C GLN A 202 -5.12 -13.70 -14.51
N ASN A 203 -3.83 -13.78 -14.19
CA ASN A 203 -3.35 -14.45 -12.99
C ASN A 203 -3.86 -13.72 -11.72
N ALA A 204 -3.69 -12.42 -11.62
CA ALA A 204 -4.12 -11.61 -10.49
C ALA A 204 -5.63 -11.75 -10.21
N PHE A 205 -6.47 -11.64 -11.23
CA PHE A 205 -7.91 -11.78 -11.06
C PHE A 205 -8.36 -13.23 -10.82
N SER A 206 -7.58 -14.23 -11.24
CA SER A 206 -7.85 -15.61 -10.87
C SER A 206 -7.66 -15.84 -9.37
N ILE A 207 -6.65 -15.22 -8.76
CA ILE A 207 -6.42 -15.28 -7.30
C ILE A 207 -7.64 -14.70 -6.56
N LEU A 208 -8.12 -13.53 -6.97
CA LEU A 208 -9.31 -12.94 -6.36
C LEU A 208 -10.54 -13.83 -6.56
N ALA A 209 -10.74 -14.33 -7.79
CA ALA A 209 -11.88 -15.17 -8.13
C ALA A 209 -11.96 -16.45 -7.27
N GLU A 210 -10.80 -17.07 -6.96
CA GLU A 210 -10.75 -18.26 -6.08
C GLU A 210 -11.23 -17.97 -4.64
N ASN A 211 -11.11 -16.75 -4.17
CA ASN A 211 -11.49 -16.33 -2.83
C ASN A 211 -12.95 -15.87 -2.68
N LEU A 212 -13.71 -15.73 -3.78
CA LEU A 212 -15.12 -15.31 -3.74
C LEU A 212 -16.04 -16.37 -3.12
N ASN A 213 -17.12 -15.92 -2.50
CA ASN A 213 -18.13 -16.73 -1.86
C ASN A 213 -19.38 -16.95 -2.76
N GLU A 214 -20.32 -17.81 -2.35
CA GLU A 214 -21.54 -18.11 -3.12
C GLU A 214 -22.46 -16.88 -3.29
N ASP A 215 -22.47 -15.97 -2.31
CA ASP A 215 -23.31 -14.76 -2.31
C ASP A 215 -22.70 -13.60 -3.09
N ASP A 216 -21.40 -13.71 -3.44
CA ASP A 216 -20.71 -12.73 -4.27
C ASP A 216 -21.19 -12.78 -5.73
N ARG A 217 -21.04 -11.65 -6.41
CA ARG A 217 -21.30 -11.49 -7.84
C ARG A 217 -20.05 -10.97 -8.53
N ILE A 218 -19.73 -11.58 -9.66
CA ILE A 218 -18.61 -11.16 -10.49
C ILE A 218 -19.10 -10.82 -11.91
N SER A 219 -18.58 -9.74 -12.42
CA SER A 219 -18.74 -9.36 -13.83
C SER A 219 -17.37 -9.07 -14.43
N ILE A 220 -17.23 -9.27 -15.73
CA ILE A 220 -16.01 -8.98 -16.47
C ILE A 220 -16.38 -8.10 -17.67
N VAL A 221 -15.76 -6.93 -17.73
CA VAL A 221 -15.86 -5.98 -18.83
C VAL A 221 -14.45 -5.77 -19.38
N THR A 222 -14.30 -5.86 -20.69
CA THR A 222 -13.06 -5.49 -21.38
C THR A 222 -13.25 -4.19 -22.13
N TYR A 223 -12.15 -3.45 -22.30
CA TYR A 223 -12.11 -2.33 -23.22
C TYR A 223 -10.84 -2.32 -24.06
N ALA A 224 -11.04 -1.99 -25.34
CA ALA A 224 -10.01 -1.78 -26.33
C ALA A 224 -10.49 -0.67 -27.29
N GLY A 225 -10.72 -0.93 -28.58
CA GLY A 225 -11.40 0.01 -29.49
C GLY A 225 -12.89 0.25 -29.13
N SER A 226 -13.52 -0.70 -28.42
CA SER A 226 -14.87 -0.65 -27.85
C SER A 226 -14.89 -1.41 -26.52
N SER A 227 -15.94 -1.20 -25.72
CA SER A 227 -16.18 -2.01 -24.52
C SER A 227 -17.01 -3.26 -24.84
N GLU A 228 -16.74 -4.37 -24.13
CA GLU A 228 -17.46 -5.64 -24.24
C GLU A 228 -17.73 -6.20 -22.84
N ILE A 229 -18.94 -6.76 -22.66
CA ILE A 229 -19.30 -7.50 -21.45
C ILE A 229 -19.00 -8.98 -21.71
N VAL A 230 -17.92 -9.50 -21.12
CA VAL A 230 -17.48 -10.90 -21.24
C VAL A 230 -18.28 -11.80 -20.29
N LEU A 231 -18.55 -11.29 -19.07
CA LEU A 231 -19.32 -12.01 -18.04
C LEU A 231 -20.20 -11.01 -17.29
N ALA A 232 -21.43 -11.38 -16.93
CA ALA A 232 -22.37 -10.48 -16.27
C ALA A 232 -23.03 -11.11 -15.05
N GLY A 233 -22.70 -10.64 -13.83
CA GLY A 233 -23.36 -10.98 -12.58
C GLY A 233 -23.34 -12.46 -12.23
N GLU A 234 -22.28 -13.18 -12.60
CA GLU A 234 -22.12 -14.61 -12.27
C GLU A 234 -21.87 -14.76 -10.76
N LYS A 235 -22.30 -15.88 -10.19
CA LYS A 235 -22.06 -16.17 -8.78
C LYS A 235 -20.59 -16.47 -8.53
N GLY A 236 -20.05 -15.98 -7.39
CA GLY A 236 -18.69 -16.26 -6.98
C GLY A 236 -18.35 -17.74 -6.83
N SER A 237 -19.35 -18.61 -6.61
CA SER A 237 -19.17 -20.06 -6.56
C SER A 237 -18.98 -20.73 -7.94
N GLU A 238 -19.29 -20.05 -9.05
CA GLU A 238 -19.16 -20.58 -10.41
C GLU A 238 -17.74 -20.37 -10.97
N LYS A 239 -16.72 -20.80 -10.22
CA LYS A 239 -15.29 -20.55 -10.47
C LYS A 239 -14.87 -20.91 -11.90
N ASP A 240 -15.25 -22.10 -12.38
CA ASP A 240 -14.89 -22.59 -13.72
C ASP A 240 -15.36 -21.62 -14.81
N LYS A 241 -16.56 -21.06 -14.70
CA LYS A 241 -17.11 -20.12 -15.69
C LYS A 241 -16.38 -18.78 -15.62
N ILE A 242 -16.06 -18.31 -14.40
CA ILE A 242 -15.34 -17.07 -14.20
C ILE A 242 -13.95 -17.17 -14.80
N LEU A 243 -13.23 -18.26 -14.51
CA LEU A 243 -11.88 -18.50 -15.04
C LEU A 243 -11.90 -18.73 -16.56
N GLU A 244 -12.89 -19.47 -17.12
CA GLU A 244 -13.05 -19.63 -18.57
C GLU A 244 -13.25 -18.27 -19.26
N ALA A 245 -14.12 -17.42 -18.71
CA ALA A 245 -14.35 -16.07 -19.22
C ALA A 245 -13.10 -15.21 -19.15
N LEU A 246 -12.39 -15.24 -18.00
CA LEU A 246 -11.17 -14.47 -17.77
C LEU A 246 -10.04 -14.86 -18.75
N TYR A 247 -9.78 -16.17 -18.90
CA TYR A 247 -8.72 -16.66 -19.79
C TYR A 247 -9.09 -16.65 -21.27
N SER A 248 -10.36 -16.34 -21.63
CA SER A 248 -10.78 -16.14 -23.02
C SER A 248 -10.42 -14.75 -23.57
N ILE A 249 -9.98 -13.82 -22.72
CA ILE A 249 -9.65 -12.45 -23.11
C ILE A 249 -8.32 -12.45 -23.87
N GLU A 250 -8.29 -11.79 -25.02
CA GLU A 250 -7.11 -11.60 -25.85
C GLU A 250 -6.80 -10.10 -26.01
N ALA A 251 -5.52 -9.75 -26.12
CA ALA A 251 -5.10 -8.38 -26.29
C ALA A 251 -5.17 -7.95 -27.76
N GLU A 252 -6.10 -7.05 -28.11
CA GLU A 252 -6.32 -6.59 -29.49
C GLU A 252 -6.80 -5.12 -29.56
N GLY A 253 -6.50 -4.44 -30.65
CA GLY A 253 -7.10 -3.16 -31.02
C GLY A 253 -6.52 -1.94 -30.33
N GLY A 254 -7.29 -0.86 -30.31
CA GLY A 254 -6.93 0.43 -29.70
C GLY A 254 -7.45 0.55 -28.25
N THR A 255 -7.42 1.75 -27.66
CA THR A 255 -7.80 2.00 -26.27
C THR A 255 -8.95 3.02 -26.18
N ASN A 256 -10.09 2.63 -25.60
CA ASN A 256 -11.25 3.48 -25.30
C ASN A 256 -11.66 3.29 -23.83
N GLY A 257 -10.87 3.84 -22.92
CA GLY A 257 -11.05 3.67 -21.47
C GLY A 257 -12.38 4.23 -20.95
N GLN A 258 -12.84 5.38 -21.46
CA GLN A 258 -14.12 5.98 -21.07
C GLN A 258 -15.29 5.01 -21.28
N GLY A 259 -15.40 4.42 -22.47
CA GLY A 259 -16.49 3.50 -22.76
C GLY A 259 -16.45 2.24 -21.87
N GLY A 260 -15.24 1.81 -21.50
CA GLY A 260 -15.03 0.73 -20.53
C GLY A 260 -15.56 1.08 -19.15
N ILE A 261 -15.15 2.21 -18.60
CA ILE A 261 -15.56 2.71 -17.28
C ILE A 261 -17.09 2.90 -17.21
N GLU A 262 -17.69 3.54 -18.21
CA GLU A 262 -19.16 3.70 -18.28
C GLU A 262 -19.88 2.36 -18.29
N THR A 263 -19.42 1.40 -19.10
CA THR A 263 -20.01 0.05 -19.19
C THR A 263 -19.85 -0.71 -17.88
N ALA A 264 -18.70 -0.63 -17.22
CA ALA A 264 -18.43 -1.29 -15.95
C ALA A 264 -19.35 -0.75 -14.85
N TYR A 265 -19.51 0.57 -14.75
CA TYR A 265 -20.43 1.17 -13.76
C TYR A 265 -21.90 0.85 -14.05
N GLU A 266 -22.34 0.87 -15.33
CA GLU A 266 -23.69 0.43 -15.66
C GLU A 266 -23.96 -1.02 -15.25
N LEU A 267 -22.96 -1.89 -15.37
CA LEU A 267 -23.07 -3.28 -14.97
C LEU A 267 -23.04 -3.43 -13.44
N ALA A 268 -22.19 -2.67 -12.75
CA ALA A 268 -22.16 -2.62 -11.30
C ALA A 268 -23.51 -2.16 -10.71
N GLU A 269 -24.16 -1.15 -11.30
CA GLU A 269 -25.50 -0.72 -10.91
C GLU A 269 -26.58 -1.80 -11.14
N LYS A 270 -26.51 -2.55 -12.25
CA LYS A 270 -27.47 -3.63 -12.54
C LYS A 270 -27.35 -4.80 -11.57
N CYS A 271 -26.15 -5.04 -11.06
CA CYS A 271 -25.85 -6.14 -10.13
C CYS A 271 -25.69 -5.66 -8.68
N PHE A 272 -26.06 -4.40 -8.39
CA PHE A 272 -25.88 -3.77 -7.09
C PHE A 272 -26.46 -4.61 -5.95
N ILE A 273 -25.70 -4.76 -4.89
CA ILE A 273 -26.08 -5.46 -3.66
C ILE A 273 -26.27 -4.41 -2.57
N GLU A 274 -27.50 -4.26 -2.10
CA GLU A 274 -27.82 -3.33 -1.00
C GLU A 274 -27.14 -3.78 0.30
N GLY A 275 -26.39 -2.90 0.94
CA GLY A 275 -25.57 -3.23 2.11
C GLY A 275 -24.36 -4.13 1.81
N GLY A 276 -24.08 -4.39 0.53
CA GLY A 276 -22.91 -5.14 0.08
C GLY A 276 -21.75 -4.24 -0.35
N ASN A 277 -20.60 -4.84 -0.61
CA ASN A 277 -19.46 -4.16 -1.21
C ASN A 277 -19.63 -4.13 -2.74
N ASN A 278 -19.86 -2.95 -3.32
CA ASN A 278 -20.00 -2.77 -4.76
C ASN A 278 -18.77 -2.04 -5.30
N ARG A 279 -18.00 -2.72 -6.16
CA ARG A 279 -16.69 -2.22 -6.59
C ARG A 279 -16.38 -2.53 -8.04
N VAL A 280 -15.82 -1.56 -8.74
CA VAL A 280 -15.12 -1.74 -10.02
C VAL A 280 -13.63 -1.85 -9.72
N ILE A 281 -12.95 -2.83 -10.31
CA ILE A 281 -11.49 -2.98 -10.24
C ILE A 281 -10.95 -2.83 -11.66
N LEU A 282 -10.30 -1.71 -11.91
CA LEU A 282 -9.68 -1.38 -13.19
C LEU A 282 -8.27 -1.97 -13.25
N ALA A 283 -7.97 -2.74 -14.28
CA ALA A 283 -6.62 -3.23 -14.61
C ALA A 283 -6.17 -2.64 -15.95
N THR A 284 -5.04 -1.92 -15.95
CA THR A 284 -4.53 -1.17 -17.11
C THR A 284 -3.02 -1.04 -17.09
N ASP A 285 -2.40 -0.79 -18.25
CA ASP A 285 -0.97 -0.46 -18.37
C ASP A 285 -0.66 1.05 -18.30
N GLY A 286 -1.63 1.86 -17.85
CA GLY A 286 -1.50 3.29 -17.61
C GLY A 286 -2.17 4.17 -18.67
N ASP A 287 -2.40 3.71 -19.89
CA ASP A 287 -3.05 4.51 -20.93
C ASP A 287 -4.59 4.40 -20.89
N VAL A 288 -5.19 5.00 -19.87
CA VAL A 288 -6.65 5.19 -19.85
C VAL A 288 -7.00 6.33 -20.77
N ASN A 289 -7.15 6.04 -22.06
CA ASN A 289 -7.55 7.03 -23.04
C ASN A 289 -9.03 7.43 -22.84
N ILE A 290 -9.24 8.67 -22.44
CA ILE A 290 -10.56 9.23 -22.06
C ILE A 290 -11.43 9.58 -23.29
N GLY A 291 -10.89 9.45 -24.50
CA GLY A 291 -11.63 9.73 -25.73
C GLY A 291 -11.99 11.20 -25.90
N ALA A 292 -13.28 11.50 -26.10
CA ALA A 292 -13.78 12.85 -26.35
C ALA A 292 -14.13 13.63 -25.06
N SER A 293 -14.20 12.97 -23.90
CA SER A 293 -14.47 13.58 -22.59
C SER A 293 -13.21 14.24 -22.03
N THR A 294 -13.40 15.18 -21.12
CA THR A 294 -12.31 15.77 -20.34
C THR A 294 -12.01 14.90 -19.10
N GLU A 295 -10.82 15.05 -18.55
CA GLU A 295 -10.48 14.43 -17.24
C GLU A 295 -11.50 14.84 -16.16
N ASP A 296 -11.96 16.11 -16.17
CA ASP A 296 -13.00 16.59 -15.25
C ASP A 296 -14.36 15.88 -15.43
N ASP A 297 -14.72 15.46 -16.65
CA ASP A 297 -15.98 14.74 -16.87
C ASP A 297 -15.90 13.30 -16.34
N LEU A 298 -14.75 12.64 -16.51
CA LEU A 298 -14.50 11.32 -15.96
C LEU A 298 -14.47 11.36 -14.43
N LYS A 299 -13.77 12.33 -13.85
CA LYS A 299 -13.75 12.57 -12.41
C LYS A 299 -15.17 12.69 -11.83
N LYS A 300 -16.01 13.56 -12.41
CA LYS A 300 -17.41 13.73 -11.97
C LYS A 300 -18.24 12.45 -12.09
N LEU A 301 -17.99 11.65 -13.13
CA LEU A 301 -18.65 10.35 -13.27
C LEU A 301 -18.28 9.43 -12.11
N ILE A 302 -16.98 9.28 -11.83
CA ILE A 302 -16.47 8.44 -10.77
C ILE A 302 -17.00 8.91 -9.41
N GLU A 303 -16.89 10.22 -9.08
CA GLU A 303 -17.42 10.81 -7.86
C GLU A 303 -18.93 10.54 -7.70
N SER A 304 -19.72 10.70 -8.77
CA SER A 304 -21.16 10.41 -8.74
C SER A 304 -21.46 8.92 -8.48
N LYS A 305 -20.65 7.99 -8.95
CA LYS A 305 -20.82 6.56 -8.70
C LYS A 305 -20.38 6.17 -7.30
N ARG A 306 -19.28 6.74 -6.82
CA ARG A 306 -18.82 6.63 -5.44
C ARG A 306 -19.90 7.07 -4.45
N ASP A 307 -20.49 8.24 -4.67
CA ASP A 307 -21.56 8.79 -3.83
C ASP A 307 -22.83 7.88 -3.80
N ASN A 308 -22.98 7.01 -4.81
CA ASN A 308 -24.02 5.99 -4.86
C ASN A 308 -23.53 4.61 -4.33
N GLY A 309 -22.36 4.53 -3.69
CA GLY A 309 -21.82 3.32 -3.06
C GLY A 309 -21.17 2.34 -4.02
N ILE A 310 -20.69 2.78 -5.19
CA ILE A 310 -19.90 1.97 -6.11
C ILE A 310 -18.49 2.53 -6.20
N TYR A 311 -17.51 1.84 -5.61
CA TYR A 311 -16.12 2.26 -5.51
C TYR A 311 -15.29 1.83 -6.71
N LEU A 312 -14.13 2.48 -6.91
CA LEU A 312 -13.19 2.17 -7.99
C LEU A 312 -11.79 1.97 -7.42
N SER A 313 -11.28 0.75 -7.46
CA SER A 313 -9.85 0.47 -7.25
C SER A 313 -9.14 0.35 -8.58
N VAL A 314 -7.86 0.70 -8.60
CA VAL A 314 -7.02 0.71 -9.80
C VAL A 314 -5.79 -0.16 -9.58
N LEU A 315 -5.54 -1.06 -10.53
CA LEU A 315 -4.35 -1.90 -10.57
C LEU A 315 -3.55 -1.56 -11.84
N GLY A 316 -2.35 -1.02 -11.64
CA GLY A 316 -1.40 -0.75 -12.71
C GLY A 316 -0.57 -1.98 -13.05
N PHE A 317 -0.28 -2.20 -14.33
CA PHE A 317 0.49 -3.33 -14.84
C PHE A 317 1.48 -2.89 -15.91
N GLY A 318 2.58 -3.64 -16.06
CA GLY A 318 3.49 -3.50 -17.19
C GLY A 318 4.37 -2.25 -17.15
N THR A 319 5.23 -2.13 -18.14
CA THR A 319 6.27 -1.11 -18.27
C THR A 319 6.03 -0.21 -19.49
N ASP A 320 6.89 0.81 -19.69
CA ASP A 320 6.98 1.69 -20.86
C ASP A 320 5.91 2.77 -21.03
N ASN A 321 4.71 2.61 -20.49
CA ASN A 321 3.64 3.61 -20.63
C ASN A 321 2.91 3.89 -19.31
N TYR A 322 3.58 3.65 -18.22
CA TYR A 322 3.02 3.78 -16.88
C TYR A 322 2.72 5.25 -16.52
N LYS A 323 1.48 5.54 -16.15
CA LYS A 323 0.97 6.88 -15.83
C LYS A 323 0.52 6.93 -14.38
N ASP A 324 1.47 6.85 -13.48
CA ASP A 324 1.28 6.77 -12.03
C ASP A 324 0.25 7.80 -11.52
N ASN A 325 0.47 9.07 -11.81
CA ASN A 325 -0.36 10.17 -11.35
C ASN A 325 -1.84 10.08 -11.80
N LYS A 326 -2.09 9.51 -12.99
CA LYS A 326 -3.47 9.35 -13.48
C LYS A 326 -4.19 8.22 -12.78
N LEU A 327 -3.49 7.10 -12.57
CA LEU A 327 -4.05 5.91 -11.94
C LEU A 327 -4.37 6.17 -10.46
N GLU A 328 -3.46 6.83 -9.74
CA GLU A 328 -3.67 7.31 -8.38
C GLU A 328 -4.91 8.23 -8.31
N THR A 329 -4.98 9.26 -9.18
CA THR A 329 -6.12 10.18 -9.21
C THR A 329 -7.45 9.48 -9.46
N LEU A 330 -7.50 8.44 -10.29
CA LEU A 330 -8.73 7.67 -10.55
C LEU A 330 -9.17 6.89 -9.30
N ALA A 331 -8.24 6.24 -8.60
CA ALA A 331 -8.52 5.51 -7.38
C ALA A 331 -9.01 6.44 -6.27
N ASP A 332 -8.32 7.55 -6.03
CA ASP A 332 -8.68 8.56 -5.03
C ASP A 332 -10.11 9.09 -5.22
N ASN A 333 -10.46 9.48 -6.47
CA ASN A 333 -11.82 9.98 -6.74
C ASN A 333 -12.90 8.88 -6.62
N GLY A 334 -12.49 7.60 -6.67
CA GLY A 334 -13.35 6.44 -6.60
C GLY A 334 -13.47 5.81 -5.22
N ASN A 335 -12.85 6.37 -4.19
CA ASN A 335 -12.73 5.78 -2.85
C ASN A 335 -12.23 4.34 -2.91
N GLY A 336 -11.20 4.11 -3.68
CA GLY A 336 -10.53 2.82 -3.81
C GLY A 336 -9.03 2.94 -3.66
N ASN A 337 -8.34 1.81 -3.64
CA ASN A 337 -6.90 1.75 -3.47
C ASN A 337 -6.21 1.70 -4.83
N TYR A 338 -5.00 2.23 -4.89
CA TYR A 338 -4.12 2.14 -6.03
C TYR A 338 -2.94 1.21 -5.71
N SER A 339 -2.74 0.20 -6.55
CA SER A 339 -1.60 -0.71 -6.44
C SER A 339 -0.98 -0.95 -7.81
N TYR A 340 0.34 -1.14 -7.83
CA TYR A 340 1.06 -1.56 -9.02
C TYR A 340 1.47 -3.02 -8.89
N ILE A 341 1.11 -3.84 -9.88
CA ILE A 341 1.34 -5.29 -9.89
C ILE A 341 2.45 -5.58 -10.91
N ASP A 342 3.65 -5.85 -10.43
CA ASP A 342 4.81 -6.20 -11.25
C ASP A 342 5.05 -7.70 -11.37
N SER A 343 4.48 -8.48 -10.45
CA SER A 343 4.76 -9.92 -10.32
C SER A 343 3.54 -10.72 -9.86
N ALA A 344 3.62 -12.05 -9.98
CA ALA A 344 2.60 -12.95 -9.44
C ALA A 344 2.56 -12.94 -7.91
N ASP A 345 3.70 -12.73 -7.26
CA ASP A 345 3.80 -12.64 -5.80
C ASP A 345 3.11 -11.37 -5.30
N GLU A 346 3.29 -10.24 -5.99
CA GLU A 346 2.58 -9.01 -5.69
C GLU A 346 1.07 -9.13 -5.93
N ALA A 347 0.67 -9.80 -7.03
CA ALA A 347 -0.73 -10.10 -7.29
C ALA A 347 -1.36 -10.93 -6.15
N TYR A 348 -0.64 -11.93 -5.64
CA TYR A 348 -1.09 -12.73 -4.50
C TYR A 348 -1.15 -11.90 -3.22
N ARG A 349 -0.21 -11.00 -2.98
CA ARG A 349 -0.22 -10.12 -1.82
C ARG A 349 -1.47 -9.23 -1.83
N VAL A 350 -1.69 -8.48 -2.92
CA VAL A 350 -2.78 -7.48 -3.02
C VAL A 350 -4.17 -8.12 -3.10
N LEU A 351 -4.34 -9.16 -3.93
CA LEU A 351 -5.66 -9.76 -4.21
C LEU A 351 -5.91 -11.09 -3.50
N GLY A 352 -4.93 -11.59 -2.77
CA GLY A 352 -5.03 -12.80 -1.96
C GLY A 352 -4.89 -12.52 -0.48
N ALA A 353 -3.67 -12.23 -0.01
CA ALA A 353 -3.37 -12.08 1.41
C ALA A 353 -4.04 -10.81 2.01
N GLU A 354 -3.97 -9.69 1.30
CA GLU A 354 -4.54 -8.39 1.73
C GLU A 354 -5.94 -8.14 1.16
N MET A 355 -6.58 -9.15 0.59
CA MET A 355 -7.89 -9.02 -0.07
C MET A 355 -8.94 -8.33 0.80
N SER A 356 -8.99 -8.62 2.09
CA SER A 356 -9.94 -8.00 3.02
C SER A 356 -9.73 -6.50 3.12
N GLY A 357 -8.49 -6.04 3.23
CA GLY A 357 -8.15 -4.62 3.26
C GLY A 357 -8.42 -3.92 1.93
N THR A 358 -8.09 -4.58 0.83
CA THR A 358 -8.30 -4.03 -0.53
C THR A 358 -9.79 -3.89 -0.88
N LEU A 359 -10.63 -4.82 -0.42
CA LEU A 359 -12.05 -4.86 -0.80
C LEU A 359 -13.00 -4.21 0.21
N PHE A 360 -12.74 -4.35 1.50
CA PHE A 360 -13.69 -3.95 2.53
C PHE A 360 -13.24 -2.70 3.28
N THR A 361 -13.72 -1.54 2.86
CA THR A 361 -13.52 -0.28 3.57
C THR A 361 -14.21 -0.34 4.93
N ILE A 362 -13.50 0.06 6.01
CA ILE A 362 -14.04 0.14 7.39
C ILE A 362 -14.24 1.56 7.86
N ALA A 363 -13.59 2.52 7.23
CA ALA A 363 -13.72 3.95 7.52
C ALA A 363 -13.46 4.78 6.25
N LYS A 364 -14.24 5.83 6.07
CA LYS A 364 -14.10 6.79 4.97
C LYS A 364 -13.62 8.14 5.49
N ASP A 365 -13.07 8.96 4.62
CA ASP A 365 -12.65 10.33 4.94
C ASP A 365 -11.73 10.39 6.17
N VAL A 366 -10.78 9.47 6.26
CA VAL A 366 -9.89 9.34 7.42
C VAL A 366 -8.85 10.46 7.40
N LYS A 367 -8.94 11.36 8.38
CA LYS A 367 -8.03 12.49 8.56
C LYS A 367 -7.29 12.35 9.86
N ILE A 368 -6.00 12.63 9.80
CA ILE A 368 -5.10 12.55 10.94
C ILE A 368 -4.57 13.95 11.21
N GLN A 369 -4.61 14.37 12.47
CA GLN A 369 -4.05 15.64 12.90
C GLN A 369 -3.19 15.46 14.15
N VAL A 370 -1.97 15.97 14.08
CA VAL A 370 -1.03 16.00 15.21
C VAL A 370 -0.84 17.45 15.64
N GLU A 371 -1.20 17.73 16.90
CA GLU A 371 -0.95 19.03 17.55
C GLU A 371 0.31 18.91 18.41
N PHE A 372 1.36 19.63 18.04
CA PHE A 372 2.62 19.64 18.78
C PHE A 372 2.64 20.69 19.89
N ASN A 373 3.16 20.30 21.07
CA ASN A 373 3.31 21.17 22.22
C ASN A 373 4.57 22.02 22.07
N PRO A 374 4.46 23.35 21.86
CA PRO A 374 5.61 24.22 21.65
C PRO A 374 6.54 24.33 22.86
N SER A 375 6.08 23.94 24.07
CA SER A 375 6.93 23.89 25.26
C SER A 375 7.85 22.67 25.30
N GLN A 376 7.58 21.64 24.52
CA GLN A 376 8.32 20.37 24.47
C GLN A 376 9.00 20.14 23.12
N VAL A 377 8.46 20.70 22.04
CA VAL A 377 8.92 20.54 20.66
C VAL A 377 9.29 21.91 20.10
N SER A 378 10.52 22.05 19.61
CA SER A 378 10.98 23.28 18.96
C SER A 378 10.74 23.27 17.45
N GLN A 379 10.84 22.09 16.82
CA GLN A 379 10.56 21.90 15.40
C GLN A 379 10.07 20.47 15.15
N TYR A 380 9.24 20.29 14.12
CA TYR A 380 8.81 18.99 13.65
C TYR A 380 8.72 18.97 12.12
N ARG A 381 8.85 17.80 11.53
CA ARG A 381 8.68 17.54 10.09
C ARG A 381 7.95 16.22 9.89
N LEU A 382 6.85 16.24 9.16
CA LEU A 382 6.21 15.03 8.65
C LEU A 382 7.05 14.48 7.50
N ILE A 383 7.27 13.18 7.46
CA ILE A 383 8.07 12.49 6.45
C ILE A 383 7.12 11.82 5.47
N GLY A 384 7.22 12.19 4.20
CA GLY A 384 6.24 11.78 3.19
C GLY A 384 4.90 12.51 3.35
N TYR A 385 3.84 11.95 2.75
CA TYR A 385 2.50 12.54 2.73
C TYR A 385 2.42 13.92 2.07
N ASP A 386 3.39 14.26 1.22
CA ASP A 386 3.49 15.59 0.61
C ASP A 386 2.29 15.93 -0.28
N ASN A 387 1.70 14.93 -0.96
CA ASN A 387 0.47 15.04 -1.75
C ASN A 387 -0.82 14.85 -0.92
N ARG A 388 -0.71 14.46 0.35
CA ARG A 388 -1.84 14.18 1.26
C ARG A 388 -2.02 15.24 2.34
N LEU A 389 -1.23 16.34 2.30
CA LEU A 389 -1.33 17.44 3.27
C LEU A 389 -2.67 18.17 3.16
N MET A 390 -3.22 18.52 4.32
CA MET A 390 -4.48 19.25 4.45
C MET A 390 -4.28 20.52 5.28
N ASN A 391 -5.17 21.51 5.10
CA ASN A 391 -5.19 22.64 6.04
C ASN A 391 -5.76 22.20 7.39
N ALA A 392 -5.37 22.88 8.47
CA ALA A 392 -5.82 22.52 9.81
C ALA A 392 -7.34 22.55 9.99
N GLU A 393 -8.01 23.49 9.32
CA GLU A 393 -9.48 23.62 9.32
C GLU A 393 -10.20 22.50 8.56
N ASP A 394 -9.55 21.87 7.57
CA ASP A 394 -10.11 20.76 6.78
C ASP A 394 -10.34 19.51 7.64
N PHE A 395 -9.66 19.41 8.79
CA PHE A 395 -9.83 18.28 9.73
C PHE A 395 -11.27 18.11 10.21
N TYR A 396 -11.98 19.21 10.44
CA TYR A 396 -13.38 19.20 10.90
C TYR A 396 -14.37 19.45 9.76
N ASP A 397 -13.92 19.64 8.53
CA ASP A 397 -14.78 19.88 7.38
C ASP A 397 -15.22 18.54 6.77
N GLU A 398 -16.50 18.17 7.00
CA GLU A 398 -17.09 16.93 6.48
C GLU A 398 -17.28 16.92 4.96
N SER A 399 -17.15 18.08 4.31
CA SER A 399 -17.21 18.20 2.85
C SER A 399 -15.87 17.93 2.16
N LYS A 400 -14.80 17.82 2.94
CA LYS A 400 -13.45 17.52 2.45
C LYS A 400 -13.24 16.02 2.40
N ASP A 401 -13.05 15.54 1.21
CA ASP A 401 -12.66 14.17 0.89
C ASP A 401 -11.29 13.85 1.49
N ALA A 402 -11.10 12.63 1.95
CA ALA A 402 -9.84 12.13 2.49
C ALA A 402 -9.76 10.62 2.22
N GLY A 403 -8.65 9.98 2.59
CA GLY A 403 -8.42 8.58 2.25
C GLY A 403 -9.34 7.60 2.99
N GLU A 404 -9.52 6.44 2.39
CA GLU A 404 -10.22 5.30 2.98
C GLU A 404 -9.23 4.33 3.62
N VAL A 405 -9.70 3.66 4.67
CA VAL A 405 -8.95 2.59 5.30
C VAL A 405 -9.76 1.30 5.23
N GLY A 406 -9.14 0.27 4.69
CA GLY A 406 -9.71 -1.07 4.60
C GLY A 406 -9.50 -1.92 5.86
N ALA A 407 -10.22 -3.04 5.93
CA ALA A 407 -10.17 -3.96 7.07
C ALA A 407 -8.77 -4.56 7.24
N GLY A 408 -8.20 -4.42 8.44
CA GLY A 408 -6.86 -4.89 8.75
C GLY A 408 -5.72 -4.02 8.23
N HIS A 409 -5.97 -3.05 7.35
CA HIS A 409 -4.93 -2.11 6.91
C HIS A 409 -4.45 -1.22 8.05
N SER A 410 -3.18 -0.86 7.99
CA SER A 410 -2.58 0.11 8.91
C SER A 410 -2.09 1.34 8.14
N VAL A 411 -2.11 2.48 8.82
CA VAL A 411 -1.51 3.74 8.35
C VAL A 411 -0.37 4.10 9.28
N THR A 412 0.82 4.27 8.73
CA THR A 412 2.02 4.63 9.49
C THR A 412 2.53 5.99 9.03
N ALA A 413 2.68 6.92 9.97
CA ALA A 413 3.28 8.23 9.73
C ALA A 413 4.49 8.44 10.63
N LEU A 414 5.55 8.99 10.06
CA LEU A 414 6.78 9.30 10.78
C LEU A 414 7.01 10.80 10.85
N TYR A 415 7.41 11.26 12.02
CA TYR A 415 7.84 12.64 12.24
C TYR A 415 9.27 12.68 12.73
N GLU A 416 10.07 13.55 12.14
CA GLU A 416 11.33 13.97 12.71
C GLU A 416 11.07 15.18 13.63
N VAL A 417 11.47 15.07 14.91
CA VAL A 417 11.11 16.02 15.97
C VAL A 417 12.37 16.52 16.65
N THR A 418 12.52 17.85 16.73
CA THR A 418 13.55 18.49 17.56
C THR A 418 12.90 18.88 18.88
N LEU A 419 13.39 18.32 19.99
CA LEU A 419 12.89 18.67 21.32
C LEU A 419 13.26 20.12 21.68
N ALA A 420 12.40 20.79 22.43
CA ALA A 420 12.70 22.09 22.97
C ALA A 420 13.80 21.97 24.03
N ASP A 421 14.80 22.85 23.96
CA ASP A 421 15.79 22.97 25.03
C ASP A 421 15.12 23.59 26.25
N THR A 422 14.89 22.82 27.29
CA THR A 422 14.21 23.25 28.53
C THR A 422 14.98 24.37 29.26
N ASN A 423 16.20 24.70 28.81
CA ASN A 423 17.02 25.74 29.39
C ASN A 423 17.03 27.08 28.62
N THR A 424 16.38 27.14 27.45
CA THR A 424 16.39 28.37 26.63
C THR A 424 14.96 28.69 26.15
N TYR A 425 14.13 29.20 27.07
CA TYR A 425 12.93 29.93 26.66
C TYR A 425 13.37 31.29 26.08
N HIS A 426 13.56 31.35 24.77
CA HIS A 426 13.66 32.60 24.03
C HIS A 426 12.27 33.03 23.60
N GLY A 427 11.44 33.43 24.56
CA GLY A 427 10.23 34.17 24.27
C GLY A 427 10.59 35.45 23.53
N VAL A 428 10.35 35.51 22.22
CA VAL A 428 10.30 36.80 21.52
C VAL A 428 9.03 37.48 22.03
N GLU A 429 9.16 38.50 22.86
CA GLU A 429 8.06 39.41 23.15
C GLU A 429 7.63 40.07 21.84
N LEU A 430 6.56 39.54 21.24
CA LEU A 430 5.93 40.18 20.10
C LEU A 430 5.14 41.40 20.60
N GLU A 431 5.59 42.60 20.27
CA GLU A 431 5.03 43.88 20.68
C GLU A 431 3.54 44.06 20.26
N PHE A 432 3.00 43.21 19.38
CA PHE A 432 1.66 43.30 18.83
C PHE A 432 0.78 42.05 19.06
N ALA A 433 1.24 41.03 19.78
CA ALA A 433 0.48 39.84 20.12
C ALA A 433 -0.31 39.99 21.43
N SER A 434 -1.20 41.00 21.51
CA SER A 434 -1.89 41.34 22.78
C SER A 434 -3.33 40.77 22.89
N GLU A 435 -3.72 39.78 22.11
CA GLU A 435 -5.12 39.26 22.18
C GLU A 435 -5.31 37.76 22.48
N HIS A 436 -4.25 37.00 22.75
CA HIS A 436 -4.39 35.63 23.26
C HIS A 436 -3.55 35.39 24.52
N LYS A 437 -3.88 36.12 25.61
CA LYS A 437 -3.55 35.65 26.94
C LYS A 437 -4.55 34.58 27.38
N GLN A 438 -4.34 33.36 26.92
CA GLN A 438 -4.80 32.19 27.67
C GLN A 438 -3.73 31.88 28.72
N ASP A 439 -4.19 31.51 29.92
CA ASP A 439 -3.41 31.30 31.14
C ASP A 439 -2.03 30.69 30.91
N GLU A 440 -0.99 31.50 30.95
CA GLU A 440 0.42 31.10 30.84
C GLU A 440 0.87 30.13 31.96
N THR A 441 0.02 29.88 32.96
CA THR A 441 0.30 28.97 34.08
C THR A 441 -0.16 27.54 33.83
N ALA A 442 -0.97 27.29 32.82
CA ALA A 442 -1.50 25.95 32.54
C ALA A 442 -0.63 25.16 31.54
N ASP A 443 0.03 25.83 30.60
CA ASP A 443 0.82 25.16 29.54
C ASP A 443 2.25 24.78 29.99
N SER A 444 2.83 25.46 30.95
CA SER A 444 4.19 25.17 31.45
C SER A 444 4.28 23.90 32.34
N GLU A 445 3.14 23.30 32.71
CA GLU A 445 3.08 22.04 33.49
C GLU A 445 2.79 20.81 32.62
N ARG A 446 2.47 20.99 31.33
CA ARG A 446 2.21 19.88 30.43
C ARG A 446 3.51 19.26 29.93
N THR A 447 3.64 17.97 30.10
CA THR A 447 4.81 17.17 29.71
C THR A 447 4.59 16.37 28.43
N GLU A 448 3.37 16.41 27.90
CA GLU A 448 3.00 15.75 26.65
C GLU A 448 3.66 16.46 25.45
N LEU A 449 4.19 15.67 24.51
CA LEU A 449 4.81 16.16 23.28
C LEU A 449 3.77 16.57 22.25
N CYS A 450 2.72 15.80 22.14
CA CYS A 450 1.69 16.03 21.13
C CYS A 450 0.33 15.43 21.53
N LYS A 451 -0.69 15.87 20.78
CA LYS A 451 -2.01 15.28 20.74
C LYS A 451 -2.26 14.71 19.35
N LEU A 452 -2.48 13.41 19.25
CA LEU A 452 -2.95 12.76 18.05
C LEU A 452 -4.48 12.80 18.03
N SER A 453 -5.03 13.23 16.92
CA SER A 453 -6.47 13.23 16.66
C SER A 453 -6.74 12.51 15.33
N VAL A 454 -7.77 11.68 15.30
CA VAL A 454 -8.25 10.98 14.10
C VAL A 454 -9.73 11.29 13.97
N THR A 455 -10.15 11.64 12.76
CA THR A 455 -11.58 11.74 12.42
C THR A 455 -11.85 10.91 11.17
N TYR A 456 -13.02 10.30 11.12
CA TYR A 456 -13.44 9.48 9.99
C TYR A 456 -14.96 9.39 9.95
N LYS A 457 -15.53 9.00 8.81
CA LYS A 457 -16.93 8.60 8.69
C LYS A 457 -17.07 7.11 8.88
N ASP A 458 -17.94 6.72 9.79
CA ASP A 458 -18.32 5.32 10.02
C ASP A 458 -19.06 4.77 8.80
N ILE A 459 -18.65 3.57 8.33
CA ILE A 459 -19.15 2.98 7.08
C ILE A 459 -20.64 2.63 7.12
N ASP A 460 -21.17 2.29 8.31
CA ASP A 460 -22.55 1.82 8.49
C ASP A 460 -23.52 2.97 8.72
N THR A 461 -23.09 4.01 9.44
CA THR A 461 -23.95 5.12 9.88
C THR A 461 -23.74 6.40 9.08
N ASP A 462 -22.62 6.52 8.37
CA ASP A 462 -22.14 7.73 7.68
C ASP A 462 -21.99 8.94 8.63
N GLU A 463 -21.92 8.68 9.95
CA GLU A 463 -21.70 9.70 10.98
C GLU A 463 -20.20 9.92 11.21
N SER A 464 -19.80 11.18 11.42
CA SER A 464 -18.43 11.53 11.75
C SER A 464 -18.06 11.09 13.17
N VAL A 465 -16.99 10.33 13.29
CA VAL A 465 -16.39 9.90 14.56
C VAL A 465 -15.11 10.68 14.78
N TYR A 466 -14.92 11.13 16.02
CA TYR A 466 -13.71 11.84 16.44
C TYR A 466 -13.07 11.13 17.63
N ASP A 467 -11.79 10.86 17.54
CA ASP A 467 -11.00 10.26 18.61
C ASP A 467 -9.67 10.98 18.78
N SER A 468 -9.21 11.17 20.03
CA SER A 468 -7.94 11.83 20.28
C SER A 468 -7.25 11.33 21.54
N GLN A 469 -5.91 11.38 21.53
CA GLN A 469 -5.08 10.96 22.66
C GLN A 469 -3.83 11.83 22.79
N LEU A 470 -3.42 12.11 24.02
CA LEU A 470 -2.18 12.84 24.36
C LEU A 470 -1.02 11.84 24.56
N PHE A 471 0.17 12.23 24.12
CA PHE A 471 1.38 11.44 24.24
C PHE A 471 2.58 12.30 24.59
N GLY A 472 3.54 11.71 25.29
CA GLY A 472 4.78 12.34 25.70
C GLY A 472 5.96 11.38 25.67
N MET A 473 7.04 11.77 26.35
CA MET A 473 8.28 10.99 26.43
C MET A 473 8.14 9.62 27.13
N GLU A 474 6.98 9.31 27.71
CA GLU A 474 6.67 7.96 28.20
C GLU A 474 6.60 6.91 27.07
N LYS A 475 6.53 7.37 25.80
CA LYS A 475 6.59 6.55 24.59
C LYS A 475 8.00 6.39 24.03
N TYR A 476 9.00 6.97 24.68
CA TYR A 476 10.40 6.84 24.26
C TYR A 476 10.95 5.44 24.60
N SER A 477 11.52 4.81 23.58
CA SER A 477 12.16 3.48 23.64
C SER A 477 13.66 3.60 23.41
N ASP A 478 14.44 2.99 24.30
CA ASP A 478 15.89 2.81 24.16
C ASP A 478 16.27 1.44 24.76
N PRO A 479 16.63 0.44 23.94
CA PRO A 479 16.69 0.48 22.46
C PRO A 479 15.29 0.60 21.83
N PRO A 480 15.20 1.10 20.57
CA PRO A 480 13.97 1.10 19.79
C PRO A 480 13.47 -0.31 19.50
N THR A 481 12.16 -0.43 19.27
CA THR A 481 11.56 -1.71 18.85
C THR A 481 11.96 -2.07 17.41
N ASP A 482 11.77 -3.32 17.04
CA ASP A 482 11.99 -3.79 15.67
C ASP A 482 11.07 -3.06 14.66
N GLN A 483 9.85 -2.69 15.06
CA GLN A 483 8.93 -1.90 14.26
C GLN A 483 9.50 -0.52 13.94
N MET A 484 10.00 0.18 14.94
CA MET A 484 10.65 1.48 14.77
C MET A 484 11.92 1.37 13.93
N LEU A 485 12.72 0.32 14.14
CA LEU A 485 13.94 0.08 13.34
C LEU A 485 13.60 -0.16 11.87
N LEU A 486 12.59 -0.99 11.60
CA LEU A 486 12.12 -1.25 10.22
C LEU A 486 11.60 0.04 9.56
N ALA A 487 10.70 0.76 10.23
CA ALA A 487 10.15 2.00 9.70
C ALA A 487 11.23 3.05 9.41
N GLY A 488 12.23 3.16 10.30
CA GLY A 488 13.40 4.01 10.10
C GLY A 488 14.21 3.60 8.88
N ALA A 489 14.52 2.31 8.74
CA ALA A 489 15.31 1.79 7.61
C ALA A 489 14.59 1.97 6.27
N VAL A 490 13.28 1.69 6.20
CA VAL A 490 12.45 1.93 5.01
C VAL A 490 12.45 3.40 4.63
N THR A 491 12.31 4.28 5.62
CA THR A 491 12.35 5.74 5.42
C THR A 491 13.70 6.19 4.88
N GLU A 492 14.81 5.71 5.45
CA GLU A 492 16.16 6.03 4.97
C GLU A 492 16.36 5.57 3.53
N PHE A 493 15.88 4.36 3.18
CA PHE A 493 15.93 3.86 1.81
C PHE A 493 15.21 4.79 0.84
N GLY A 494 13.98 5.18 1.14
CA GLY A 494 13.21 6.14 0.34
C GLY A 494 13.89 7.51 0.24
N MET A 495 14.40 8.05 1.36
CA MET A 495 15.11 9.34 1.36
C MET A 495 16.40 9.31 0.53
N ILE A 496 17.13 8.19 0.51
CA ILE A 496 18.34 8.05 -0.31
C ILE A 496 17.95 8.08 -1.79
N LEU A 497 17.00 7.23 -2.21
CA LEU A 497 16.54 7.14 -3.60
C LEU A 497 15.97 8.46 -4.12
N ARG A 498 15.16 9.14 -3.30
CA ARG A 498 14.59 10.45 -3.59
C ARG A 498 15.62 11.58 -3.60
N ASN A 499 16.83 11.33 -3.12
CA ASN A 499 17.87 12.33 -2.88
C ASN A 499 17.39 13.48 -1.96
N SER A 500 16.64 13.13 -0.90
CA SER A 500 16.09 14.07 0.08
C SER A 500 17.19 14.96 0.70
N GLU A 501 16.87 16.26 0.90
CA GLU A 501 17.75 17.18 1.65
C GLU A 501 17.89 16.76 3.13
N TYR A 502 16.94 15.98 3.65
CA TYR A 502 16.87 15.57 5.06
C TYR A 502 17.44 14.17 5.33
N LYS A 503 17.99 13.50 4.31
CA LYS A 503 18.54 12.15 4.48
C LYS A 503 19.73 12.04 5.44
N GLY A 504 20.34 13.18 5.81
CA GLY A 504 21.42 13.24 6.79
C GLY A 504 22.56 12.26 6.49
N ASN A 505 22.80 11.34 7.42
CA ASN A 505 23.85 10.31 7.32
C ASN A 505 23.34 8.96 6.80
N SER A 506 22.13 8.91 6.23
CA SER A 506 21.53 7.69 5.68
C SER A 506 22.45 7.02 4.63
N SER A 507 22.48 5.71 4.64
CA SER A 507 23.24 4.91 3.67
C SER A 507 22.58 3.55 3.43
N TYR A 508 22.73 2.99 2.24
CA TYR A 508 22.26 1.64 1.92
C TYR A 508 22.84 0.58 2.88
N GLY A 509 24.12 0.72 3.26
CA GLY A 509 24.75 -0.17 4.23
C GLY A 509 24.05 -0.13 5.59
N TYR A 510 23.66 1.04 6.08
CA TYR A 510 22.90 1.15 7.33
C TYR A 510 21.50 0.51 7.22
N VAL A 511 20.81 0.69 6.10
CA VAL A 511 19.51 0.04 5.84
C VAL A 511 19.66 -1.48 5.92
N ILE A 512 20.64 -2.06 5.21
CA ILE A 512 20.91 -3.50 5.19
C ILE A 512 21.26 -4.03 6.58
N ASP A 513 22.17 -3.36 7.29
CA ASP A 513 22.61 -3.78 8.62
C ASP A 513 21.45 -3.76 9.63
N THR A 514 20.60 -2.71 9.58
CA THR A 514 19.43 -2.55 10.45
C THR A 514 18.41 -3.64 10.19
N VAL A 515 17.99 -3.84 8.94
CA VAL A 515 16.97 -4.83 8.59
C VAL A 515 17.45 -6.25 8.84
N SER A 516 18.71 -6.55 8.54
CA SER A 516 19.33 -7.87 8.86
C SER A 516 19.44 -8.14 10.36
N GLY A 517 19.43 -7.10 11.19
CA GLY A 517 19.50 -7.17 12.64
C GLY A 517 18.16 -7.36 13.36
N LEU A 518 17.03 -7.27 12.66
CA LEU A 518 15.69 -7.45 13.25
C LEU A 518 15.51 -8.85 13.82
N SER A 519 14.67 -8.97 14.85
CA SER A 519 14.38 -10.27 15.49
C SER A 519 13.45 -11.16 14.66
N PHE A 520 12.85 -10.62 13.61
CA PHE A 520 12.03 -11.33 12.63
C PHE A 520 12.60 -11.12 11.23
N SER A 521 12.25 -12.00 10.31
CA SER A 521 12.53 -11.87 8.88
C SER A 521 11.36 -12.48 8.12
N ASP A 522 10.84 -11.74 7.19
CA ASP A 522 9.84 -12.16 6.20
C ASP A 522 10.37 -11.90 4.79
N ASP A 523 9.60 -12.29 3.79
CA ASP A 523 10.01 -12.16 2.40
C ASP A 523 10.22 -10.68 2.01
N LYS A 524 9.44 -9.75 2.57
CA LYS A 524 9.50 -8.33 2.25
C LYS A 524 10.69 -7.60 2.88
N THR A 525 11.05 -7.97 4.11
CA THR A 525 12.27 -7.46 4.76
C THR A 525 13.54 -8.00 4.09
N ALA A 526 13.53 -9.26 3.62
CA ALA A 526 14.62 -9.81 2.82
C ALA A 526 14.75 -9.09 1.48
N GLU A 527 13.65 -8.86 0.78
CA GLU A 527 13.57 -8.08 -0.46
C GLU A 527 14.15 -6.67 -0.27
N LEU A 528 13.80 -5.95 0.80
CA LEU A 528 14.35 -4.62 1.08
C LEU A 528 15.89 -4.64 1.17
N CYS A 529 16.47 -5.66 1.80
CA CYS A 529 17.93 -5.81 1.86
C CYS A 529 18.53 -6.01 0.46
N GLU A 530 17.92 -6.83 -0.39
CA GLU A 530 18.37 -7.09 -1.76
C GLU A 530 18.24 -5.83 -2.62
N LEU A 531 17.14 -5.12 -2.53
CA LEU A 531 16.91 -3.86 -3.24
C LEU A 531 17.93 -2.79 -2.83
N ALA A 532 18.20 -2.64 -1.51
CA ALA A 532 19.18 -1.69 -1.03
C ALA A 532 20.59 -2.03 -1.54
N GLY A 533 20.97 -3.31 -1.61
CA GLY A 533 22.25 -3.77 -2.15
C GLY A 533 22.38 -3.53 -3.65
N THR A 534 21.31 -3.77 -4.40
CA THR A 534 21.25 -3.52 -5.84
C THR A 534 21.32 -2.03 -6.14
N ALA A 535 20.55 -1.21 -5.42
CA ALA A 535 20.58 0.24 -5.55
C ALA A 535 21.97 0.81 -5.23
N ASP A 536 22.64 0.34 -4.16
CA ASP A 536 24.02 0.76 -3.85
C ASP A 536 24.96 0.49 -5.02
N THR A 537 24.79 -0.64 -5.71
CA THR A 537 25.58 -0.97 -6.89
C THR A 537 25.28 -0.06 -8.08
N ILE A 538 24.01 0.25 -8.34
CA ILE A 538 23.59 1.15 -9.45
C ILE A 538 24.18 2.55 -9.25
N TYR A 539 24.08 3.10 -8.03
CA TYR A 539 24.50 4.48 -7.74
C TYR A 539 26.00 4.63 -7.40
N SER A 540 26.74 3.53 -7.19
CA SER A 540 28.19 3.55 -6.94
C SER A 540 29.04 3.47 -8.21
N ASN A 541 28.46 3.13 -9.36
CA ASN A 541 29.10 3.04 -10.67
C ASN A 541 28.93 4.32 -11.48
#